data_05c22a9b299b664c716135db2063057f
#
_entry.id   05c22a9b299b664c716135db2063057f
#
_cell.length_a   1.000
_cell.length_b   1.000
_cell.length_c   1.000
_cell.angle_alpha   90.00
_cell.angle_beta   90.00
_cell.angle_gamma   90.00
#
_symmetry.space_group_name_H-M   'P 1'
#
loop_
_entity.id
_entity.type
_entity.pdbx_description
1 polymer ?
#
loop_
_entity_poly.entity_id
_entity_poly.type
_entity_poly.pdbx_seq_one_letter_code
_entity_poly.pdbx_strand_id
1 'polypeptide(L)'
;MVLNEYIGNGQPWDLDRLHGGVHVLPPYQKASGSDWYKGTANAIYQNIPFIESYDPEYVIILSGDQICKQDYSDFLRFHKEKGAEFSVAVMEVPWEEASRFGLMVADENDKITEFQEKPKQPKSNLASMGIYIFNWDILKKYLIEDEADPNSSNDFGNNIIPNLLKDGRNMYAYHFSGYWKDVGTISSLWEANMEILDPEHSGINLFDNDWKIYSRNSGKTGHKITETAVVENCMITDGCRIAGHVKRSILFSGVKVAEGAEVEDAVIMGGTVIESGAVVKHCIVAENVVIGQNAVVGEMPHDGEKGVAT
;
A
#
# COMPACT_ATOMS: atom_id res chain seq x y z
N MET A 1 -0.58 -16.88 1.57
CA MET A 1 -0.97 -17.62 0.36
C MET A 1 -1.61 -16.70 -0.68
N VAL A 2 -2.67 -15.94 -0.36
CA VAL A 2 -3.41 -15.09 -1.32
C VAL A 2 -2.50 -14.09 -2.06
N LEU A 3 -1.64 -13.35 -1.35
CA LEU A 3 -0.74 -12.38 -1.98
C LEU A 3 0.27 -13.04 -2.94
N ASN A 4 0.87 -14.15 -2.55
CA ASN A 4 1.82 -14.89 -3.41
C ASN A 4 1.13 -15.43 -4.65
N GLU A 5 -0.10 -15.92 -4.51
CA GLU A 5 -0.92 -16.39 -5.63
C GLU A 5 -1.31 -15.23 -6.57
N TYR A 6 -1.61 -14.05 -6.00
CA TYR A 6 -1.93 -12.85 -6.76
C TYR A 6 -0.72 -12.35 -7.57
N ILE A 7 0.45 -12.29 -6.96
CA ILE A 7 1.70 -11.87 -7.63
C ILE A 7 2.08 -12.90 -8.71
N GLY A 8 1.99 -14.20 -8.40
CA GLY A 8 2.36 -15.27 -9.31
C GLY A 8 3.78 -15.12 -9.85
N ASN A 9 3.94 -15.20 -11.16
CA ASN A 9 5.20 -14.96 -11.87
C ASN A 9 5.37 -13.53 -12.40
N GLY A 10 4.43 -12.61 -12.08
CA GLY A 10 4.51 -11.23 -12.51
C GLY A 10 3.98 -10.92 -13.92
N GLN A 11 3.36 -11.88 -14.59
CA GLN A 11 2.85 -11.72 -15.96
C GLN A 11 1.97 -10.46 -16.16
N PRO A 12 1.05 -10.09 -15.27
CA PRO A 12 0.22 -8.90 -15.46
C PRO A 12 1.01 -7.59 -15.61
N TRP A 13 2.25 -7.58 -15.08
CA TRP A 13 3.13 -6.41 -15.07
C TRP A 13 4.32 -6.55 -16.03
N ASP A 14 4.31 -7.54 -16.93
CA ASP A 14 5.44 -7.85 -17.84
C ASP A 14 6.74 -8.15 -17.08
N LEU A 15 6.62 -8.84 -15.93
CA LEU A 15 7.73 -9.21 -15.06
C LEU A 15 8.01 -10.71 -15.01
N ASP A 16 7.45 -11.51 -15.93
CA ASP A 16 7.73 -12.95 -16.10
C ASP A 16 8.95 -13.17 -17.02
N ARG A 17 10.06 -12.53 -16.71
CA ARG A 17 11.26 -12.47 -17.54
C ARG A 17 12.27 -13.56 -17.18
N LEU A 18 13.08 -13.96 -18.16
CA LEU A 18 14.18 -14.91 -17.95
C LEU A 18 15.29 -14.34 -17.05
N HIS A 19 15.53 -13.02 -17.16
CA HIS A 19 16.48 -12.28 -16.32
C HIS A 19 15.78 -11.08 -15.72
N GLY A 20 15.90 -10.89 -14.42
CA GLY A 20 15.11 -9.93 -13.66
C GLY A 20 13.69 -10.44 -13.43
N GLY A 21 12.70 -9.54 -13.44
CA GLY A 21 11.32 -9.90 -13.18
C GLY A 21 10.95 -9.87 -11.68
N VAL A 22 9.83 -10.50 -11.33
CA VAL A 22 9.37 -10.57 -9.93
C VAL A 22 9.80 -11.88 -9.28
N HIS A 23 10.29 -11.78 -8.04
CA HIS A 23 10.64 -12.91 -7.20
C HIS A 23 9.98 -12.75 -5.84
N VAL A 24 9.23 -13.76 -5.43
CA VAL A 24 8.68 -13.83 -4.08
C VAL A 24 9.70 -14.52 -3.19
N LEU A 25 10.24 -13.77 -2.22
CA LEU A 25 11.30 -14.24 -1.32
C LEU A 25 10.73 -14.49 0.08
N PRO A 26 10.21 -15.70 0.37
CA PRO A 26 9.73 -16.03 1.71
C PRO A 26 10.92 -16.24 2.66
N PRO A 27 10.70 -16.14 3.99
CA PRO A 27 11.72 -16.51 4.97
C PRO A 27 12.23 -17.93 4.72
N TYR A 28 13.55 -18.14 4.80
CA TYR A 28 14.14 -19.45 4.56
C TYR A 28 14.20 -20.30 5.82
N GLN A 29 13.92 -21.58 5.68
CA GLN A 29 14.23 -22.57 6.70
C GLN A 29 15.71 -22.96 6.60
N LYS A 30 16.50 -22.59 7.59
CA LYS A 30 17.91 -23.01 7.71
C LYS A 30 18.00 -24.40 8.36
N ALA A 31 19.09 -25.10 8.14
CA ALA A 31 19.33 -26.38 8.80
C ALA A 31 19.36 -26.29 10.34
N SER A 32 19.60 -25.09 10.89
CA SER A 32 19.64 -24.79 12.32
C SER A 32 18.29 -24.33 12.90
N GLY A 33 17.23 -24.25 12.08
CA GLY A 33 15.90 -23.75 12.48
C GLY A 33 15.26 -22.87 11.41
N SER A 34 13.97 -22.53 11.57
CA SER A 34 13.28 -21.57 10.72
C SER A 34 13.25 -20.20 11.43
N ASP A 35 13.94 -19.23 10.86
CA ASP A 35 13.84 -17.85 11.32
C ASP A 35 12.88 -17.08 10.42
N TRP A 36 11.74 -16.69 10.97
CA TRP A 36 10.89 -15.70 10.33
C TRP A 36 11.62 -14.37 10.23
N TYR A 37 11.22 -13.50 9.31
CA TYR A 37 11.73 -12.12 9.27
C TYR A 37 11.42 -11.44 10.61
N LYS A 38 12.49 -10.95 11.28
CA LYS A 38 12.38 -10.32 12.59
C LYS A 38 11.86 -8.89 12.51
N GLY A 39 12.02 -8.26 11.34
CA GLY A 39 11.61 -6.89 11.05
C GLY A 39 11.87 -6.54 9.59
N THR A 40 11.59 -5.31 9.21
CA THR A 40 11.69 -4.84 7.83
C THR A 40 13.12 -4.87 7.31
N ALA A 41 14.10 -4.48 8.12
CA ALA A 41 15.52 -4.54 7.76
C ALA A 41 16.04 -5.98 7.67
N ASN A 42 15.61 -6.86 8.58
CA ASN A 42 15.99 -8.29 8.53
C ASN A 42 15.46 -8.99 7.28
N ALA A 43 14.32 -8.58 6.75
CA ALA A 43 13.80 -9.13 5.50
C ALA A 43 14.74 -8.86 4.32
N ILE A 44 15.36 -7.69 4.27
CA ILE A 44 16.37 -7.37 3.24
C ILE A 44 17.68 -8.08 3.55
N TYR A 45 18.13 -8.08 4.83
CA TYR A 45 19.36 -8.74 5.26
C TYR A 45 19.41 -10.23 4.85
N GLN A 46 18.33 -10.98 5.10
CA GLN A 46 18.29 -12.41 4.77
C GLN A 46 18.39 -12.67 3.26
N ASN A 47 18.07 -11.67 2.43
CA ASN A 47 18.08 -11.76 0.98
C ASN A 47 19.30 -11.08 0.33
N ILE A 48 20.30 -10.65 1.09
CA ILE A 48 21.55 -10.05 0.55
C ILE A 48 22.15 -10.90 -0.59
N PRO A 49 22.34 -12.24 -0.45
CA PRO A 49 22.94 -13.03 -1.53
C PRO A 49 22.12 -13.01 -2.82
N PHE A 50 20.80 -12.93 -2.72
CA PHE A 50 19.92 -12.81 -3.88
C PHE A 50 20.10 -11.45 -4.55
N ILE A 51 20.10 -10.36 -3.79
CA ILE A 51 20.27 -9.00 -4.31
C ILE A 51 21.65 -8.87 -4.97
N GLU A 52 22.71 -9.40 -4.35
CA GLU A 52 24.07 -9.37 -4.89
C GLU A 52 24.23 -10.12 -6.21
N SER A 53 23.37 -11.11 -6.50
CA SER A 53 23.38 -11.80 -7.79
C SER A 53 23.05 -10.88 -8.97
N TYR A 54 22.47 -9.71 -8.71
CA TYR A 54 22.16 -8.67 -9.70
C TYR A 54 23.20 -7.54 -9.76
N ASP A 55 24.18 -7.52 -8.85
CA ASP A 55 25.22 -6.49 -8.75
C ASP A 55 24.66 -5.03 -8.85
N PRO A 56 23.67 -4.67 -8.02
CA PRO A 56 23.03 -3.36 -8.12
C PRO A 56 23.90 -2.26 -7.52
N GLU A 57 23.93 -1.10 -8.18
CA GLU A 57 24.51 0.14 -7.61
C GLU A 57 23.57 0.77 -6.60
N TYR A 58 22.27 0.75 -6.93
CA TYR A 58 21.19 1.31 -6.09
C TYR A 58 20.10 0.27 -5.85
N VAL A 59 19.47 0.37 -4.70
CA VAL A 59 18.25 -0.39 -4.38
C VAL A 59 17.15 0.56 -3.95
N ILE A 60 15.94 0.28 -4.41
CA ILE A 60 14.73 0.95 -3.93
C ILE A 60 13.97 0.01 -3.01
N ILE A 61 13.58 0.52 -1.84
CA ILE A 61 12.76 -0.18 -0.86
C ILE A 61 11.38 0.45 -0.88
N LEU A 62 10.34 -0.37 -1.00
CA LEU A 62 8.96 0.06 -1.06
C LEU A 62 8.14 -0.64 0.01
N SER A 63 7.26 0.10 0.70
CA SER A 63 6.23 -0.51 1.55
C SER A 63 5.11 -1.11 0.69
N GLY A 64 4.55 -2.24 1.12
CA GLY A 64 3.53 -2.97 0.37
C GLY A 64 2.08 -2.55 0.70
N ASP A 65 1.89 -1.63 1.66
CA ASP A 65 0.60 -1.19 2.18
C ASP A 65 0.28 0.28 1.86
N GLN A 66 0.81 0.76 0.75
CA GLN A 66 0.64 2.15 0.32
C GLN A 66 0.09 2.24 -1.10
N ILE A 67 -0.73 3.23 -1.33
CA ILE A 67 -1.27 3.56 -2.65
C ILE A 67 -0.66 4.88 -3.09
N CYS A 68 0.14 4.85 -4.14
CA CYS A 68 0.68 6.02 -4.81
C CYS A 68 0.93 5.73 -6.28
N LYS A 69 1.02 6.78 -7.07
CA LYS A 69 1.43 6.71 -8.48
C LYS A 69 2.67 7.59 -8.64
N GLN A 70 3.84 6.96 -8.73
CA GLN A 70 5.13 7.65 -8.71
C GLN A 70 6.07 7.11 -9.79
N ASP A 71 6.75 8.02 -10.51
CA ASP A 71 7.90 7.69 -11.35
C ASP A 71 9.18 7.65 -10.50
N TYR A 72 9.67 6.45 -10.27
CA TYR A 72 10.88 6.25 -9.48
C TYR A 72 12.15 6.68 -10.22
N SER A 73 12.09 6.94 -11.53
CA SER A 73 13.23 7.47 -12.30
C SER A 73 13.57 8.89 -11.87
N ASP A 74 12.57 9.72 -11.58
CA ASP A 74 12.75 11.07 -11.05
C ASP A 74 13.36 11.04 -9.65
N PHE A 75 12.90 10.11 -8.82
CA PHE A 75 13.44 9.93 -7.48
C PHE A 75 14.92 9.46 -7.51
N LEU A 76 15.25 8.51 -8.40
CA LEU A 76 16.64 8.07 -8.59
C LEU A 76 17.53 9.19 -9.16
N ARG A 77 17.01 10.02 -10.06
CA ARG A 77 17.75 11.18 -10.58
C ARG A 77 18.08 12.16 -9.45
N PHE A 78 17.09 12.52 -8.62
CA PHE A 78 17.31 13.34 -7.43
C PHE A 78 18.39 12.76 -6.52
N HIS A 79 18.31 11.46 -6.21
CA HIS A 79 19.29 10.76 -5.38
C HIS A 79 20.73 10.94 -5.92
N LYS A 80 20.91 10.76 -7.22
CA LYS A 80 22.21 10.92 -7.90
C LYS A 80 22.70 12.38 -7.92
N GLU A 81 21.81 13.33 -8.22
CA GLU A 81 22.15 14.77 -8.28
C GLU A 81 22.57 15.32 -6.91
N LYS A 82 21.96 14.85 -5.83
CA LYS A 82 22.33 15.20 -4.44
C LYS A 82 23.62 14.49 -3.97
N GLY A 83 24.13 13.49 -4.68
CA GLY A 83 25.20 12.62 -4.20
C GLY A 83 24.81 11.91 -2.90
N ALA A 84 23.56 11.52 -2.82
CA ALA A 84 23.00 10.90 -1.64
C ALA A 84 23.52 9.46 -1.45
N GLU A 85 23.64 9.04 -0.21
CA GLU A 85 23.82 7.64 0.18
C GLU A 85 22.50 6.99 0.58
N PHE A 86 21.56 7.84 1.04
CA PHE A 86 20.17 7.50 1.35
C PHE A 86 19.26 8.64 0.92
N SER A 87 18.14 8.30 0.30
CA SER A 87 17.05 9.25 0.04
C SER A 87 15.72 8.62 0.42
N VAL A 88 14.83 9.41 0.99
CA VAL A 88 13.48 9.01 1.35
C VAL A 88 12.46 9.90 0.66
N ALA A 89 11.43 9.28 0.07
CA ALA A 89 10.29 10.03 -0.41
C ALA A 89 9.45 10.49 0.80
N VAL A 90 9.10 11.78 0.79
CA VAL A 90 8.36 12.42 1.88
C VAL A 90 7.18 13.20 1.34
N MET A 91 6.16 13.36 2.18
CA MET A 91 4.99 14.18 1.90
C MET A 91 4.61 14.98 3.14
N GLU A 92 4.13 16.21 2.95
CA GLU A 92 3.54 16.97 4.04
C GLU A 92 2.15 16.40 4.38
N VAL A 93 1.96 16.09 5.64
CA VAL A 93 0.67 15.61 6.18
C VAL A 93 0.08 16.64 7.14
N PRO A 94 -1.25 16.62 7.39
CA PRO A 94 -1.85 17.42 8.46
C PRO A 94 -1.14 17.18 9.80
N TRP A 95 -0.92 18.23 10.57
CA TRP A 95 -0.20 18.15 11.86
C TRP A 95 -0.86 17.18 12.85
N GLU A 96 -2.19 17.04 12.79
CA GLU A 96 -2.98 16.14 13.62
C GLU A 96 -2.64 14.66 13.33
N GLU A 97 -2.19 14.36 12.11
CA GLU A 97 -1.84 13.01 11.68
C GLU A 97 -0.34 12.71 11.78
N ALA A 98 0.48 13.75 11.92
CA ALA A 98 1.95 13.64 11.86
C ALA A 98 2.51 12.58 12.84
N SER A 99 1.94 12.45 14.03
CA SER A 99 2.38 11.47 15.04
C SER A 99 2.20 9.99 14.65
N ARG A 100 1.51 9.72 13.54
CA ARG A 100 1.32 8.34 13.03
C ARG A 100 2.51 7.85 12.20
N PHE A 101 3.35 8.76 11.74
CA PHE A 101 4.41 8.51 10.76
C PHE A 101 5.81 8.71 11.34
N GLY A 102 6.79 8.11 10.68
CA GLY A 102 8.18 8.55 10.80
C GLY A 102 8.34 9.92 10.13
N LEU A 103 8.86 10.90 10.85
CA LEU A 103 8.95 12.28 10.40
C LEU A 103 10.39 12.67 10.13
N MET A 104 10.62 13.33 9.00
CA MET A 104 11.90 13.89 8.63
C MET A 104 11.95 15.39 8.96
N VAL A 105 13.07 15.85 9.51
CA VAL A 105 13.41 17.27 9.56
C VAL A 105 14.53 17.49 8.56
N ALA A 106 14.30 18.32 7.56
CA ALA A 106 15.27 18.63 6.52
C ALA A 106 15.62 20.13 6.52
N ASP A 107 16.81 20.45 6.05
CA ASP A 107 17.23 21.84 5.82
C ASP A 107 16.74 22.36 4.45
N GLU A 108 17.09 23.60 4.13
CA GLU A 108 16.73 24.28 2.88
C GLU A 108 17.27 23.61 1.59
N ASN A 109 18.20 22.67 1.73
CA ASN A 109 18.78 21.89 0.64
C ASN A 109 18.24 20.46 0.60
N ASP A 110 17.15 20.17 1.33
CA ASP A 110 16.53 18.85 1.52
C ASP A 110 17.40 17.85 2.29
N LYS A 111 18.52 18.29 2.91
CA LYS A 111 19.38 17.42 3.70
C LYS A 111 18.70 17.11 5.03
N ILE A 112 18.55 15.81 5.34
CA ILE A 112 17.91 15.36 6.58
C ILE A 112 18.84 15.62 7.76
N THR A 113 18.34 16.35 8.74
CA THR A 113 19.05 16.75 9.97
C THR A 113 18.55 16.02 11.19
N GLU A 114 17.28 15.58 11.21
CA GLU A 114 16.68 14.81 12.31
C GLU A 114 15.63 13.85 11.75
N PHE A 115 15.46 12.73 12.44
CA PHE A 115 14.39 11.76 12.21
C PHE A 115 13.67 11.45 13.51
N GLN A 116 12.35 11.37 13.48
CA GLN A 116 11.50 11.06 14.62
C GLN A 116 10.53 9.93 14.26
N GLU A 117 10.68 8.76 14.86
CA GLU A 117 9.74 7.66 14.66
C GLU A 117 8.49 7.84 15.53
N LYS A 118 7.36 8.09 14.90
CA LYS A 118 6.03 8.23 15.51
C LYS A 118 6.02 9.07 16.81
N PRO A 119 6.51 10.31 16.77
CA PRO A 119 6.70 11.10 17.97
C PRO A 119 5.37 11.59 18.55
N LYS A 120 5.27 11.63 19.89
CA LYS A 120 4.11 12.23 20.56
C LYS A 120 4.00 13.74 20.38
N GLN A 121 5.12 14.40 20.12
CA GLN A 121 5.21 15.83 19.86
C GLN A 121 6.05 16.03 18.61
N PRO A 122 5.43 16.08 17.43
CA PRO A 122 6.12 16.20 16.16
C PRO A 122 6.80 17.58 16.02
N LYS A 123 8.05 17.59 15.54
CA LYS A 123 8.80 18.79 15.16
C LYS A 123 8.62 19.16 13.69
N SER A 124 8.11 18.23 12.90
CA SER A 124 7.86 18.38 11.48
C SER A 124 6.57 17.65 11.11
N ASN A 125 5.95 18.02 10.03
CA ASN A 125 4.85 17.29 9.40
C ASN A 125 5.29 16.63 8.08
N LEU A 126 6.60 16.51 7.84
CA LEU A 126 7.16 15.88 6.67
C LEU A 126 7.25 14.37 6.89
N ALA A 127 6.19 13.67 6.51
CA ALA A 127 6.06 12.23 6.73
C ALA A 127 6.88 11.42 5.73
N SER A 128 7.60 10.43 6.24
CA SER A 128 8.23 9.40 5.41
C SER A 128 7.14 8.53 4.77
N MET A 129 7.22 8.39 3.46
CA MET A 129 6.34 7.49 2.71
C MET A 129 6.75 6.01 2.84
N GLY A 130 7.84 5.69 3.55
CA GLY A 130 8.36 4.31 3.57
C GLY A 130 8.94 3.87 2.22
N ILE A 131 9.30 4.82 1.39
CA ILE A 131 9.88 4.62 0.06
C ILE A 131 11.30 5.18 0.11
N TYR A 132 12.30 4.30 -0.06
CA TYR A 132 13.71 4.65 0.13
C TYR A 132 14.55 4.28 -1.09
N ILE A 133 15.56 5.09 -1.40
CA ILE A 133 16.67 4.71 -2.29
C ILE A 133 17.97 4.71 -1.47
N PHE A 134 18.75 3.64 -1.63
CA PHE A 134 20.07 3.49 -1.01
C PHE A 134 21.12 3.17 -2.06
N ASN A 135 22.34 3.63 -1.83
CA ASN A 135 23.50 2.97 -2.40
C ASN A 135 23.61 1.57 -1.80
N TRP A 136 23.73 0.54 -2.63
CA TRP A 136 23.69 -0.84 -2.14
C TRP A 136 24.79 -1.15 -1.12
N ASP A 137 26.01 -0.72 -1.38
CA ASP A 137 27.14 -0.96 -0.48
C ASP A 137 26.88 -0.40 0.93
N ILE A 138 26.27 0.79 0.99
CA ILE A 138 25.93 1.45 2.26
C ILE A 138 24.85 0.66 2.97
N LEU A 139 23.73 0.35 2.31
CA LEU A 139 22.65 -0.40 2.92
C LEU A 139 23.13 -1.75 3.44
N LYS A 140 23.86 -2.51 2.60
CA LYS A 140 24.39 -3.82 2.96
C LYS A 140 25.23 -3.77 4.24
N LYS A 141 26.12 -2.78 4.36
CA LYS A 141 26.94 -2.58 5.56
C LYS A 141 26.06 -2.44 6.82
N TYR A 142 25.08 -1.51 6.77
CA TYR A 142 24.22 -1.26 7.93
C TYR A 142 23.30 -2.45 8.26
N LEU A 143 22.82 -3.20 7.28
CA LEU A 143 22.06 -4.43 7.51
C LEU A 143 22.86 -5.50 8.23
N ILE A 144 24.15 -5.68 7.89
CA ILE A 144 25.04 -6.63 8.54
C ILE A 144 25.35 -6.20 9.98
N GLU A 145 25.62 -4.92 10.19
CA GLU A 145 25.88 -4.36 11.52
C GLU A 145 24.65 -4.45 12.43
N ASP A 146 23.46 -4.17 11.87
CA ASP A 146 22.18 -4.23 12.57
C ASP A 146 21.82 -5.65 13.01
N GLU A 147 21.99 -6.66 12.14
CA GLU A 147 21.75 -8.07 12.51
C GLU A 147 22.73 -8.58 13.56
N ALA A 148 23.93 -8.01 13.62
CA ALA A 148 24.93 -8.36 14.63
C ALA A 148 24.64 -7.73 16.02
N ASP A 149 23.79 -6.72 16.09
CA ASP A 149 23.38 -6.07 17.37
C ASP A 149 22.22 -6.83 18.02
N PRO A 150 22.44 -7.49 19.17
CA PRO A 150 21.39 -8.25 19.84
C PRO A 150 20.25 -7.38 20.38
N ASN A 151 20.43 -6.06 20.46
CA ASN A 151 19.41 -5.10 20.93
C ASN A 151 18.62 -4.49 19.77
N SER A 152 18.97 -4.77 18.52
CA SER A 152 18.25 -4.26 17.37
C SER A 152 16.85 -4.87 17.25
N SER A 153 15.88 -4.05 16.86
CA SER A 153 14.56 -4.50 16.43
C SER A 153 14.52 -4.91 14.95
N ASN A 154 15.64 -4.82 14.25
CA ASN A 154 15.78 -5.10 12.82
C ASN A 154 14.82 -4.31 11.92
N ASP A 155 14.65 -3.03 12.21
CA ASP A 155 13.68 -2.15 11.58
C ASP A 155 14.36 -0.91 10.96
N PHE A 156 13.86 -0.45 9.80
CA PHE A 156 14.42 0.72 9.14
C PHE A 156 14.28 1.98 9.98
N GLY A 157 13.09 2.26 10.52
CA GLY A 157 12.80 3.46 11.28
C GLY A 157 13.49 3.49 12.64
N ASN A 158 13.53 2.35 13.32
CA ASN A 158 14.11 2.29 14.68
C ASN A 158 15.63 2.11 14.70
N ASN A 159 16.22 1.54 13.67
CA ASN A 159 17.63 1.14 13.67
C ASN A 159 18.43 1.73 12.49
N ILE A 160 18.08 1.39 11.25
CA ILE A 160 18.90 1.72 10.07
C ILE A 160 19.01 3.23 9.88
N ILE A 161 17.87 3.94 9.81
CA ILE A 161 17.83 5.40 9.57
C ILE A 161 18.50 6.18 10.70
N PRO A 162 18.22 5.91 11.98
CA PRO A 162 18.94 6.56 13.09
C PRO A 162 20.46 6.34 13.08
N ASN A 163 20.92 5.13 12.74
CA ASN A 163 22.35 4.83 12.67
C ASN A 163 23.04 5.57 11.52
N LEU A 164 22.42 5.64 10.33
CA LEU A 164 22.91 6.45 9.21
C LEU A 164 23.03 7.92 9.60
N LEU A 165 22.03 8.46 10.28
CA LEU A 165 22.01 9.85 10.70
C LEU A 165 23.10 10.13 11.74
N LYS A 166 23.28 9.26 12.72
CA LYS A 166 24.31 9.33 13.76
C LYS A 166 25.72 9.33 13.15
N ASP A 167 25.93 8.57 12.09
CA ASP A 167 27.22 8.47 11.39
C ASP A 167 27.44 9.61 10.40
N GLY A 168 26.50 10.57 10.31
CA GLY A 168 26.60 11.75 9.45
C GLY A 168 26.56 11.45 7.96
N ARG A 169 25.85 10.39 7.55
CA ARG A 169 25.69 10.01 6.14
C ARG A 169 24.94 11.06 5.35
N ASN A 170 25.14 11.06 4.02
CA ASN A 170 24.47 11.97 3.11
C ASN A 170 23.04 11.50 2.86
N MET A 171 22.10 12.05 3.64
CA MET A 171 20.71 11.68 3.65
C MET A 171 19.84 12.83 3.15
N TYR A 172 18.90 12.57 2.24
CA TYR A 172 18.08 13.60 1.63
C TYR A 172 16.61 13.22 1.56
N ALA A 173 15.73 14.22 1.71
CA ALA A 173 14.29 14.11 1.59
C ALA A 173 13.84 14.49 0.17
N TYR A 174 13.22 13.56 -0.54
CA TYR A 174 12.61 13.80 -1.85
C TYR A 174 11.14 14.16 -1.67
N HIS A 175 10.77 15.40 -1.96
CA HIS A 175 9.39 15.86 -1.86
C HIS A 175 8.53 15.27 -2.97
N PHE A 176 7.70 14.31 -2.60
CA PHE A 176 6.74 13.72 -3.52
C PHE A 176 5.53 14.63 -3.68
N SER A 177 5.05 14.77 -4.91
CA SER A 177 3.82 15.47 -5.26
C SER A 177 2.89 14.53 -5.99
N GLY A 178 1.72 14.28 -5.45
CA GLY A 178 0.70 13.39 -6.02
C GLY A 178 -0.13 12.71 -4.94
N TYR A 179 -0.97 11.78 -5.37
CA TYR A 179 -1.76 10.99 -4.43
C TYR A 179 -0.90 9.99 -3.68
N TRP A 180 -1.00 10.00 -2.37
CA TRP A 180 -0.41 9.01 -1.47
C TRP A 180 -1.35 8.71 -0.31
N LYS A 181 -1.58 7.43 -0.04
CA LYS A 181 -2.41 6.95 1.08
C LYS A 181 -1.77 5.71 1.70
N ASP A 182 -1.54 5.75 2.99
CA ASP A 182 -1.23 4.57 3.80
C ASP A 182 -2.55 3.87 4.15
N VAL A 183 -2.68 2.61 3.74
CA VAL A 183 -3.88 1.79 3.98
C VAL A 183 -3.69 0.77 5.10
N GLY A 184 -2.80 1.04 6.03
CA GLY A 184 -2.52 0.18 7.19
C GLY A 184 -3.65 0.08 8.22
N THR A 185 -4.75 0.80 8.06
CA THR A 185 -5.97 0.68 8.89
C THR A 185 -7.19 0.39 8.03
N ILE A 186 -8.21 -0.23 8.66
CA ILE A 186 -9.48 -0.54 7.98
C ILE A 186 -10.14 0.73 7.46
N SER A 187 -10.16 1.79 8.27
CA SER A 187 -10.74 3.07 7.86
C SER A 187 -9.99 3.67 6.67
N SER A 188 -8.64 3.71 6.69
CA SER A 188 -7.87 4.24 5.57
C SER A 188 -8.00 3.39 4.29
N LEU A 189 -8.18 2.07 4.43
CA LEU A 189 -8.48 1.19 3.30
C LEU A 189 -9.85 1.51 2.68
N TRP A 190 -10.88 1.69 3.51
CA TRP A 190 -12.20 2.09 3.04
C TRP A 190 -12.16 3.47 2.38
N GLU A 191 -11.55 4.46 3.02
CA GLU A 191 -11.40 5.81 2.49
C GLU A 191 -10.70 5.82 1.12
N ALA A 192 -9.57 5.11 1.00
CA ALA A 192 -8.84 5.02 -0.26
C ALA A 192 -9.70 4.43 -1.40
N ASN A 193 -10.55 3.46 -1.10
CA ASN A 193 -11.50 2.92 -2.07
C ASN A 193 -12.59 3.93 -2.44
N MET A 194 -13.10 4.69 -1.47
CA MET A 194 -14.13 5.72 -1.75
C MET A 194 -13.54 6.92 -2.53
N GLU A 195 -12.29 7.28 -2.29
CA GLU A 195 -11.58 8.34 -3.02
C GLU A 195 -11.41 8.02 -4.51
N ILE A 196 -11.28 6.75 -4.89
CA ILE A 196 -11.21 6.31 -6.30
C ILE A 196 -12.52 6.64 -7.07
N LEU A 197 -13.65 6.72 -6.37
CA LEU A 197 -14.94 7.08 -6.98
C LEU A 197 -15.06 8.59 -7.31
N ASP A 198 -14.14 9.40 -6.80
CA ASP A 198 -14.09 10.86 -7.03
C ASP A 198 -12.69 11.29 -7.47
N PRO A 199 -12.26 10.93 -8.70
CA PRO A 199 -10.91 11.20 -9.18
C PRO A 199 -10.60 12.69 -9.37
N GLU A 200 -11.62 13.54 -9.50
CA GLU A 200 -11.45 15.00 -9.68
C GLU A 200 -10.95 15.66 -8.39
N HIS A 201 -11.38 15.19 -7.23
CA HIS A 201 -11.01 15.76 -5.93
C HIS A 201 -9.90 14.95 -5.22
N SER A 202 -9.85 13.65 -5.43
CA SER A 202 -8.86 12.79 -4.76
C SER A 202 -7.45 12.86 -5.36
N GLY A 203 -7.35 13.22 -6.65
CA GLY A 203 -6.06 13.24 -7.35
C GLY A 203 -5.56 11.87 -7.81
N ILE A 204 -6.34 10.78 -7.63
CA ILE A 204 -6.05 9.47 -8.19
C ILE A 204 -7.04 9.12 -9.30
N ASN A 205 -6.54 8.88 -10.51
CA ASN A 205 -7.34 8.48 -11.67
C ASN A 205 -6.88 7.11 -12.19
N LEU A 206 -7.73 6.09 -12.04
CA LEU A 206 -7.47 4.74 -12.56
C LEU A 206 -7.73 4.62 -14.07
N PHE A 207 -8.42 5.60 -14.67
CA PHE A 207 -8.75 5.63 -16.11
C PHE A 207 -7.74 6.42 -16.94
N ASP A 208 -6.60 6.78 -16.36
CA ASP A 208 -5.50 7.45 -17.05
C ASP A 208 -4.89 6.50 -18.10
N ASN A 209 -5.04 6.84 -19.37
CA ASN A 209 -4.54 6.03 -20.48
C ASN A 209 -3.05 6.21 -20.75
N ASP A 210 -2.46 7.33 -20.31
CA ASP A 210 -1.05 7.64 -20.52
C ASP A 210 -0.17 6.95 -19.48
N TRP A 211 -0.75 6.70 -18.30
CA TRP A 211 -0.06 5.98 -17.21
C TRP A 211 -0.99 4.94 -16.58
N LYS A 212 -1.13 3.81 -17.25
CA LYS A 212 -2.03 2.72 -16.84
C LYS A 212 -1.52 1.97 -15.63
N ILE A 213 -2.46 1.61 -14.75
CA ILE A 213 -2.24 0.68 -13.65
C ILE A 213 -2.70 -0.71 -14.10
N TYR A 214 -1.78 -1.66 -14.10
CA TYR A 214 -2.06 -3.04 -14.53
C TYR A 214 -2.41 -3.91 -13.32
N SER A 215 -3.29 -4.86 -13.53
CA SER A 215 -3.76 -5.80 -12.53
C SER A 215 -3.97 -7.18 -13.14
N ARG A 216 -4.06 -8.19 -12.27
CA ARG A 216 -4.37 -9.56 -12.69
C ARG A 216 -5.78 -9.62 -13.29
N ASN A 217 -5.91 -10.26 -14.46
CA ASN A 217 -7.22 -10.53 -15.05
C ASN A 217 -7.97 -11.58 -14.21
N SER A 218 -9.20 -11.28 -13.85
CA SER A 218 -10.07 -12.19 -13.09
C SER A 218 -10.47 -13.46 -13.85
N GLY A 219 -10.35 -13.45 -15.18
CA GLY A 219 -10.83 -14.54 -16.05
C GLY A 219 -12.35 -14.69 -16.06
N LYS A 220 -13.09 -13.74 -15.50
CA LYS A 220 -14.55 -13.75 -15.47
C LYS A 220 -15.15 -13.01 -16.66
N THR A 221 -16.42 -13.30 -16.95
CA THR A 221 -17.16 -12.57 -18.00
C THR A 221 -17.46 -11.14 -17.55
N GLY A 222 -17.88 -10.28 -18.48
CA GLY A 222 -18.36 -8.94 -18.12
C GLY A 222 -19.47 -8.95 -17.06
N HIS A 223 -19.62 -7.88 -16.34
CA HIS A 223 -20.70 -7.72 -15.35
C HIS A 223 -22.08 -7.62 -16.03
N LYS A 224 -23.12 -8.02 -15.31
CA LYS A 224 -24.52 -7.93 -15.75
C LYS A 224 -25.32 -7.10 -14.78
N ILE A 225 -25.90 -6.01 -15.25
CA ILE A 225 -26.88 -5.19 -14.54
C ILE A 225 -28.25 -5.55 -15.06
N THR A 226 -29.21 -5.88 -14.18
CA THR A 226 -30.58 -6.26 -14.55
C THR A 226 -31.50 -5.04 -14.69
N GLU A 227 -32.72 -5.25 -15.17
CA GLU A 227 -33.72 -4.18 -15.35
C GLU A 227 -34.20 -3.58 -14.02
N THR A 228 -34.12 -4.36 -12.94
CA THR A 228 -34.54 -3.91 -11.58
C THR A 228 -33.45 -3.20 -10.81
N ALA A 229 -32.21 -3.21 -11.30
CA ALA A 229 -31.07 -2.63 -10.63
C ALA A 229 -31.06 -1.10 -10.72
N VAL A 230 -30.66 -0.44 -9.63
CA VAL A 230 -30.29 0.97 -9.62
C VAL A 230 -28.81 1.09 -9.21
N VAL A 231 -28.01 1.74 -10.04
CA VAL A 231 -26.56 1.88 -9.80
C VAL A 231 -26.17 3.34 -9.91
N GLU A 232 -25.60 3.91 -8.85
CA GLU A 232 -25.20 5.30 -8.77
C GLU A 232 -23.76 5.43 -8.26
N ASN A 233 -22.88 6.06 -9.05
CA ASN A 233 -21.48 6.34 -8.70
C ASN A 233 -20.74 5.12 -8.12
N CYS A 234 -20.62 4.04 -8.88
CA CYS A 234 -20.02 2.78 -8.44
C CYS A 234 -18.90 2.34 -9.37
N MET A 235 -17.91 1.64 -8.81
CA MET A 235 -16.94 0.89 -9.59
C MET A 235 -17.28 -0.61 -9.47
N ILE A 236 -17.56 -1.24 -10.61
CA ILE A 236 -18.02 -2.63 -10.68
C ILE A 236 -17.08 -3.40 -11.62
N THR A 237 -16.46 -4.44 -11.09
CA THR A 237 -15.51 -5.25 -11.87
C THR A 237 -16.18 -6.46 -12.52
N ASP A 238 -15.42 -7.26 -13.28
CA ASP A 238 -15.90 -8.38 -14.05
C ASP A 238 -16.64 -9.45 -13.24
N GLY A 239 -17.60 -10.11 -13.89
CA GLY A 239 -18.35 -11.24 -13.32
C GLY A 239 -19.43 -10.85 -12.30
N CYS A 240 -19.63 -9.58 -12.02
CA CYS A 240 -20.67 -9.12 -11.11
C CYS A 240 -22.08 -9.30 -11.70
N ARG A 241 -23.06 -9.57 -10.84
CA ARG A 241 -24.49 -9.61 -11.20
C ARG A 241 -25.26 -8.73 -10.24
N ILE A 242 -25.82 -7.64 -10.75
CA ILE A 242 -26.49 -6.62 -9.96
C ILE A 242 -27.97 -6.59 -10.32
N ALA A 243 -28.83 -6.86 -9.36
CA ALA A 243 -30.29 -6.79 -9.48
C ALA A 243 -30.90 -5.86 -8.40
N GLY A 244 -30.13 -5.49 -7.37
CA GLY A 244 -30.52 -4.58 -6.30
C GLY A 244 -30.06 -3.14 -6.53
N HIS A 245 -30.10 -2.35 -5.48
CA HIS A 245 -29.65 -0.97 -5.46
C HIS A 245 -28.22 -0.89 -4.95
N VAL A 246 -27.33 -0.25 -5.70
CA VAL A 246 -25.93 -0.05 -5.34
C VAL A 246 -25.56 1.42 -5.55
N LYS A 247 -25.09 2.04 -4.50
CA LYS A 247 -24.76 3.45 -4.51
C LYS A 247 -23.41 3.69 -3.86
N ARG A 248 -22.58 4.53 -4.49
CA ARG A 248 -21.27 4.96 -4.01
C ARG A 248 -20.45 3.80 -3.40
N SER A 249 -20.28 2.72 -4.18
CA SER A 249 -19.69 1.48 -3.68
C SER A 249 -18.75 0.86 -4.70
N ILE A 250 -17.81 0.05 -4.21
CA ILE A 250 -16.87 -0.70 -5.03
C ILE A 250 -17.17 -2.19 -4.91
N LEU A 251 -17.45 -2.84 -6.03
CA LEU A 251 -17.75 -4.25 -6.11
C LEU A 251 -16.65 -4.98 -6.87
N PHE A 252 -15.93 -5.83 -6.15
CA PHE A 252 -14.88 -6.67 -6.71
C PHE A 252 -15.47 -7.84 -7.51
N SER A 253 -14.60 -8.55 -8.17
CA SER A 253 -14.93 -9.54 -9.19
C SER A 253 -15.88 -10.64 -8.70
N GLY A 254 -17.00 -10.80 -9.42
CA GLY A 254 -17.97 -11.87 -9.19
C GLY A 254 -18.94 -11.64 -8.03
N VAL A 255 -19.04 -10.42 -7.52
CA VAL A 255 -20.04 -10.03 -6.51
C VAL A 255 -21.47 -10.17 -7.09
N LYS A 256 -22.38 -10.65 -6.27
CA LYS A 256 -23.81 -10.78 -6.62
C LYS A 256 -24.64 -9.97 -5.65
N VAL A 257 -25.49 -9.07 -6.16
CA VAL A 257 -26.46 -8.30 -5.40
C VAL A 257 -27.85 -8.67 -5.89
N ALA A 258 -28.64 -9.32 -5.04
CA ALA A 258 -29.98 -9.78 -5.37
C ALA A 258 -30.97 -8.64 -5.45
N GLU A 259 -32.13 -8.91 -6.07
CA GLU A 259 -33.25 -7.98 -6.14
C GLU A 259 -33.75 -7.60 -4.74
N GLY A 260 -34.00 -6.29 -4.53
CA GLY A 260 -34.42 -5.74 -3.24
C GLY A 260 -33.31 -5.57 -2.20
N ALA A 261 -32.06 -5.96 -2.50
CA ALA A 261 -30.91 -5.66 -1.65
C ALA A 261 -30.42 -4.23 -1.87
N GLU A 262 -29.88 -3.61 -0.82
CA GLU A 262 -29.30 -2.25 -0.82
C GLU A 262 -27.83 -2.31 -0.41
N VAL A 263 -26.97 -1.64 -1.18
CA VAL A 263 -25.53 -1.49 -0.89
C VAL A 263 -25.17 -0.02 -1.03
N GLU A 264 -24.68 0.60 0.03
CA GLU A 264 -24.31 2.01 0.02
C GLU A 264 -23.00 2.23 0.79
N ASP A 265 -22.09 3.07 0.24
CA ASP A 265 -20.81 3.42 0.85
C ASP A 265 -19.95 2.19 1.23
N ALA A 266 -19.99 1.13 0.44
CA ALA A 266 -19.41 -0.14 0.82
C ALA A 266 -18.34 -0.61 -0.17
N VAL A 267 -17.37 -1.33 0.37
CA VAL A 267 -16.37 -2.09 -0.39
C VAL A 267 -16.70 -3.57 -0.26
N ILE A 268 -17.13 -4.19 -1.35
CA ILE A 268 -17.53 -5.59 -1.37
C ILE A 268 -16.48 -6.42 -2.10
N MET A 269 -15.75 -7.25 -1.37
CA MET A 269 -14.68 -8.06 -1.95
C MET A 269 -15.22 -9.24 -2.76
N GLY A 270 -14.35 -9.83 -3.55
CA GLY A 270 -14.70 -10.77 -4.62
C GLY A 270 -15.52 -12.00 -4.17
N GLY A 271 -16.42 -12.46 -5.05
CA GLY A 271 -17.21 -13.66 -4.83
C GLY A 271 -18.33 -13.54 -3.80
N THR A 272 -18.48 -12.40 -3.14
CA THR A 272 -19.50 -12.15 -2.12
C THR A 272 -20.90 -12.14 -2.73
N VAL A 273 -21.86 -12.69 -1.99
CA VAL A 273 -23.28 -12.77 -2.36
C VAL A 273 -24.11 -11.99 -1.32
N ILE A 274 -24.87 -11.02 -1.80
CA ILE A 274 -25.81 -10.24 -0.99
C ILE A 274 -27.21 -10.65 -1.41
N GLU A 275 -27.94 -11.31 -0.50
CA GLU A 275 -29.26 -11.87 -0.77
C GLU A 275 -30.39 -10.82 -0.70
N SER A 276 -31.56 -11.20 -1.15
CA SER A 276 -32.72 -10.31 -1.28
C SER A 276 -33.10 -9.64 0.06
N GLY A 277 -33.36 -8.32 0.00
CA GLY A 277 -33.75 -7.53 1.17
C GLY A 277 -32.62 -7.21 2.14
N ALA A 278 -31.39 -7.70 1.90
CA ALA A 278 -30.25 -7.35 2.74
C ALA A 278 -29.84 -5.89 2.55
N VAL A 279 -29.39 -5.25 3.63
CA VAL A 279 -28.93 -3.86 3.66
C VAL A 279 -27.47 -3.84 4.13
N VAL A 280 -26.59 -3.27 3.29
CA VAL A 280 -25.15 -3.22 3.53
C VAL A 280 -24.67 -1.77 3.41
N LYS A 281 -24.23 -1.16 4.51
CA LYS A 281 -23.88 0.27 4.53
C LYS A 281 -22.58 0.53 5.25
N HIS A 282 -21.80 1.46 4.71
CA HIS A 282 -20.57 2.01 5.29
C HIS A 282 -19.64 0.94 5.89
N CYS A 283 -19.26 -0.05 5.07
CA CYS A 283 -18.49 -1.19 5.54
C CYS A 283 -17.55 -1.76 4.47
N ILE A 284 -16.64 -2.62 4.92
CA ILE A 284 -15.88 -3.52 4.06
C ILE A 284 -16.37 -4.95 4.30
N VAL A 285 -16.75 -5.64 3.24
CA VAL A 285 -17.13 -7.06 3.27
C VAL A 285 -16.05 -7.90 2.62
N ALA A 286 -15.51 -8.87 3.36
CA ALA A 286 -14.45 -9.75 2.90
C ALA A 286 -14.86 -10.65 1.71
N GLU A 287 -13.88 -11.37 1.15
CA GLU A 287 -14.10 -12.28 0.02
C GLU A 287 -14.99 -13.47 0.39
N ASN A 288 -15.82 -13.89 -0.58
CA ASN A 288 -16.64 -15.10 -0.52
C ASN A 288 -17.63 -15.14 0.67
N VAL A 289 -18.06 -13.98 1.17
CA VAL A 289 -19.07 -13.85 2.21
C VAL A 289 -20.47 -14.01 1.60
N VAL A 290 -21.39 -14.60 2.37
CA VAL A 290 -22.82 -14.62 2.07
C VAL A 290 -23.55 -13.79 3.12
N ILE A 291 -24.15 -12.68 2.69
CA ILE A 291 -25.05 -11.86 3.51
C ILE A 291 -26.47 -12.34 3.25
N GLY A 292 -27.07 -12.96 4.25
CA GLY A 292 -28.36 -13.63 4.14
C GLY A 292 -29.52 -12.65 3.94
N GLN A 293 -30.70 -13.21 3.57
CA GLN A 293 -31.89 -12.43 3.30
C GLN A 293 -32.30 -11.54 4.49
N ASN A 294 -32.60 -10.26 4.17
CA ASN A 294 -33.02 -9.24 5.13
C ASN A 294 -31.99 -8.94 6.24
N ALA A 295 -30.74 -9.42 6.12
CA ALA A 295 -29.68 -9.08 7.05
C ALA A 295 -29.28 -7.61 6.90
N VAL A 296 -28.87 -6.99 8.02
CA VAL A 296 -28.35 -5.62 8.03
C VAL A 296 -26.88 -5.68 8.49
N VAL A 297 -25.99 -5.10 7.68
CA VAL A 297 -24.56 -5.08 7.94
C VAL A 297 -24.06 -3.64 7.83
N GLY A 298 -23.48 -3.15 8.91
CA GLY A 298 -23.04 -1.75 9.01
C GLY A 298 -24.20 -0.77 9.09
N GLU A 299 -23.86 0.47 9.34
CA GLU A 299 -24.78 1.60 9.39
C GLU A 299 -24.08 2.88 8.96
N MET A 300 -24.84 3.84 8.45
CA MET A 300 -24.25 5.15 8.13
C MET A 300 -23.80 5.83 9.43
N PRO A 301 -22.59 6.41 9.46
CA PRO A 301 -22.11 7.08 10.65
C PRO A 301 -22.99 8.27 11.02
N HIS A 302 -23.23 8.45 12.32
CA HIS A 302 -23.85 9.67 12.84
C HIS A 302 -22.85 10.84 12.77
N ASP A 303 -23.36 12.08 12.79
CA ASP A 303 -22.55 13.28 12.73
C ASP A 303 -21.42 13.25 13.78
N GLY A 304 -20.17 13.30 13.31
CA GLY A 304 -18.95 13.29 14.13
C GLY A 304 -18.36 11.91 14.44
N GLU A 305 -18.98 10.82 14.03
CA GLU A 305 -18.43 9.47 14.16
C GLU A 305 -17.47 9.16 13.01
N LYS A 306 -16.36 8.54 13.35
CA LYS A 306 -15.39 7.98 12.40
C LYS A 306 -15.25 6.48 12.69
N GLY A 307 -15.69 5.66 11.76
CA GLY A 307 -15.53 4.20 11.88
C GLY A 307 -16.23 3.48 10.75
N VAL A 308 -15.63 2.38 10.32
CA VAL A 308 -16.14 1.53 9.24
C VAL A 308 -16.42 0.16 9.82
N ALA A 309 -17.58 -0.40 9.55
CA ALA A 309 -17.94 -1.76 9.96
C ALA A 309 -17.18 -2.80 9.09
N THR A 310 -16.77 -3.88 9.71
CA THR A 310 -16.03 -4.99 9.08
C THR A 310 -16.65 -6.33 9.42
#